data_a4a195d70cc4d5fe58bc6aa49a8e3329
#
_entry.id   a4a195d70cc4d5fe58bc6aa49a8e3329
#
_cell.length_a   1.000
_cell.length_b   1.000
_cell.length_c   1.000
_cell.angle_alpha   90.00
_cell.angle_beta   90.00
_cell.angle_gamma   90.00
#
_symmetry.space_group_name_H-M   'P 1'
#
loop_
_entity.id
_entity.type
_entity.pdbx_description
1 polymer ?
#
loop_
_entity_poly.entity_id
_entity_poly.type
_entity_poly.pdbx_seq_one_letter_code
_entity_poly.pdbx_strand_id
1 'polypeptide(L)'
;MTTLLSISALLITVMLMQMGTGALGPLDTLSAIELGFSNIQIGVIGAAHFTGFIIGCFGAPALVRRVGHARAYIVTVALSITAVLLHPIFPTFWAWCLFRVFTGLAIATSFTAVESWLNAKLTRQNRGRFFSIYRLMDMMGALIAQSLIVILIPIENLSYMILAIILC
;
A
#
# COMPACT_ATOMS: atom_id res chain seq x y z
N MET A 1 -12.37 -26.76 2.75
CA MET A 1 -11.38 -26.44 1.70
C MET A 1 -11.52 -25.00 1.18
N THR A 2 -12.70 -24.53 0.83
CA THR A 2 -12.92 -23.17 0.29
C THR A 2 -12.45 -22.04 1.22
N THR A 3 -12.66 -22.13 2.52
CA THR A 3 -12.27 -21.09 3.50
C THR A 3 -10.75 -20.96 3.63
N LEU A 4 -10.00 -22.05 3.64
CA LEU A 4 -8.54 -22.03 3.73
C LEU A 4 -7.91 -21.44 2.46
N LEU A 5 -8.41 -21.81 1.28
CA LEU A 5 -7.97 -21.25 0.00
C LEU A 5 -8.24 -19.74 -0.07
N SER A 6 -9.40 -19.28 0.42
CA SER A 6 -9.72 -17.85 0.46
C SER A 6 -8.80 -17.06 1.40
N ILE A 7 -8.42 -17.64 2.54
CA ILE A 7 -7.50 -17.00 3.49
C ILE A 7 -6.08 -16.96 2.91
N SER A 8 -5.60 -18.05 2.30
CA SER A 8 -4.25 -18.06 1.70
C SER A 8 -4.13 -17.07 0.54
N ALA A 9 -5.14 -16.97 -0.32
CA ALA A 9 -5.17 -15.96 -1.39
C ALA A 9 -5.09 -14.54 -0.80
N LEU A 10 -5.88 -14.26 0.25
CA LEU A 10 -5.86 -12.96 0.92
C LEU A 10 -4.47 -12.63 1.52
N LEU A 11 -3.81 -13.61 2.15
CA LEU A 11 -2.49 -13.41 2.73
C LEU A 11 -1.42 -13.09 1.66
N ILE A 12 -1.51 -13.73 0.50
CA ILE A 12 -0.63 -13.45 -0.65
C ILE A 12 -0.89 -12.04 -1.17
N THR A 13 -2.16 -11.63 -1.34
CA THR A 13 -2.48 -10.29 -1.82
C THR A 13 -2.01 -9.19 -0.87
N VAL A 14 -2.05 -9.41 0.44
CA VAL A 14 -1.48 -8.48 1.45
C VAL A 14 0.03 -8.35 1.29
N MET A 15 0.73 -9.47 1.13
CA MET A 15 2.19 -9.46 0.90
C MET A 15 2.55 -8.69 -0.38
N LEU A 16 1.86 -8.96 -1.50
CA LEU A 16 2.08 -8.26 -2.77
C LEU A 16 1.80 -6.78 -2.66
N MET A 17 0.70 -6.42 -2.00
CA MET A 17 0.36 -5.01 -1.75
C MET A 17 1.46 -4.31 -0.95
N GLN A 18 1.97 -4.95 0.09
CA GLN A 18 3.03 -4.39 0.91
C GLN A 18 4.36 -4.31 0.14
N MET A 19 4.64 -5.25 -0.76
CA MET A 19 5.80 -5.16 -1.65
C MET A 19 5.73 -3.95 -2.57
N GLY A 20 4.60 -3.72 -3.24
CA GLY A 20 4.43 -2.60 -4.17
C GLY A 20 4.42 -1.24 -3.47
N THR A 21 3.64 -1.10 -2.39
CA THR A 21 3.49 0.19 -1.70
C THR A 21 4.65 0.48 -0.74
N GLY A 22 5.26 -0.55 -0.13
CA GLY A 22 6.38 -0.40 0.80
C GLY A 22 7.67 0.06 0.13
N ALA A 23 7.90 -0.30 -1.15
CA ALA A 23 9.04 0.17 -1.92
C ALA A 23 8.85 1.61 -2.44
N LEU A 24 7.60 2.09 -2.59
CA LEU A 24 7.32 3.40 -3.16
C LEU A 24 7.92 4.55 -2.33
N GLY A 25 7.88 4.48 -1.00
CA GLY A 25 8.42 5.52 -0.13
C GLY A 25 9.92 5.79 -0.34
N PRO A 26 10.77 4.77 -0.20
CA PRO A 26 12.19 4.89 -0.49
C PRO A 26 12.48 5.27 -1.95
N LEU A 27 11.77 4.72 -2.94
CA LEU A 27 11.93 5.08 -4.34
C LEU A 27 11.63 6.56 -4.58
N ASP A 28 10.51 7.07 -4.04
CA ASP A 28 10.15 8.49 -4.14
C ASP A 28 11.21 9.39 -3.48
N THR A 29 11.76 8.96 -2.34
CA THR A 29 12.82 9.71 -1.65
C THR A 29 14.06 9.85 -2.54
N LEU A 30 14.53 8.75 -3.13
CA LEU A 30 15.68 8.75 -4.03
C LEU A 30 15.40 9.57 -5.29
N SER A 31 14.24 9.38 -5.89
CA SER A 31 13.83 10.14 -7.08
C SER A 31 13.69 11.64 -6.79
N ALA A 32 13.19 12.01 -5.61
CA ALA A 32 13.07 13.41 -5.19
C ALA A 32 14.44 14.09 -5.03
N ILE A 33 15.44 13.34 -4.53
CA ILE A 33 16.83 13.84 -4.45
C ILE A 33 17.37 14.14 -5.84
N GLU A 34 17.19 13.22 -6.79
CA GLU A 34 17.67 13.40 -8.18
C GLU A 34 16.92 14.53 -8.91
N LEU A 35 15.64 14.75 -8.59
CA LEU A 35 14.86 15.89 -9.09
C LEU A 35 15.25 17.22 -8.44
N GLY A 36 16.17 17.23 -7.47
CA GLY A 36 16.64 18.41 -6.78
C GLY A 36 15.66 18.99 -5.76
N PHE A 37 14.74 18.16 -5.23
CA PHE A 37 13.85 18.60 -4.16
C PHE A 37 14.64 18.84 -2.87
N SER A 38 14.26 19.89 -2.13
CA SER A 38 14.87 20.18 -0.84
C SER A 38 14.51 19.12 0.19
N ASN A 39 15.33 18.95 1.23
CA ASN A 39 15.07 18.02 2.34
C ASN A 39 13.72 18.27 3.01
N ILE A 40 13.27 19.54 3.07
CA ILE A 40 11.96 19.91 3.60
C ILE A 40 10.85 19.36 2.70
N GLN A 41 10.96 19.51 1.39
CA GLN A 41 9.98 18.97 0.44
C GLN A 41 9.89 17.45 0.52
N ILE A 42 11.03 16.76 0.60
CA ILE A 42 11.07 15.29 0.78
C ILE A 42 10.36 14.88 2.07
N GLY A 43 10.63 15.58 3.17
CA GLY A 43 9.94 15.34 4.45
C GLY A 43 8.43 15.57 4.37
N VAL A 44 7.98 16.61 3.67
CA VAL A 44 6.55 16.90 3.46
C VAL A 44 5.88 15.83 2.59
N ILE A 45 6.54 15.33 1.55
CA ILE A 45 6.04 14.21 0.72
C ILE A 45 5.84 12.95 1.59
N GLY A 46 6.80 12.66 2.48
CA GLY A 46 6.66 11.58 3.45
C GLY A 46 5.48 11.80 4.42
N ALA A 47 5.35 13.00 4.98
CA ALA A 47 4.26 13.38 5.89
C ALA A 47 2.88 13.33 5.20
N ALA A 48 2.80 13.66 3.92
CA ALA A 48 1.58 13.58 3.13
C ALA A 48 1.00 12.16 3.09
N HIS A 49 1.86 11.13 3.01
CA HIS A 49 1.42 9.74 3.10
C HIS A 49 0.74 9.44 4.44
N PHE A 50 1.33 9.84 5.55
CA PHE A 50 0.73 9.61 6.88
C PHE A 50 -0.56 10.43 7.08
N THR A 51 -0.65 11.61 6.50
CA THR A 51 -1.90 12.40 6.48
C THR A 51 -3.01 11.62 5.77
N GLY A 52 -2.73 11.07 4.59
CA GLY A 52 -3.66 10.20 3.87
C GLY A 52 -4.04 8.95 4.67
N PHE A 53 -3.06 8.32 5.33
CA PHE A 53 -3.28 7.15 6.18
C PHE A 53 -4.25 7.47 7.34
N ILE A 54 -4.06 8.57 8.03
CA ILE A 54 -4.95 9.02 9.12
C ILE A 54 -6.38 9.25 8.59
N ILE A 55 -6.54 9.96 7.46
CA ILE A 55 -7.84 10.16 6.82
C ILE A 55 -8.48 8.81 6.47
N GLY A 56 -7.70 7.88 5.93
CA GLY A 56 -8.13 6.52 5.60
C GLY A 56 -8.62 5.75 6.83
N CYS A 57 -7.96 5.85 7.97
CA CYS A 57 -8.39 5.18 9.21
C CYS A 57 -9.81 5.59 9.64
N PHE A 58 -10.20 6.86 9.46
CA PHE A 58 -11.54 7.32 9.78
C PHE A 58 -12.57 6.97 8.70
N GLY A 59 -12.20 7.03 7.42
CA GLY A 59 -13.10 6.79 6.30
C GLY A 59 -13.32 5.31 5.98
N ALA A 60 -12.31 4.47 6.18
CA ALA A 60 -12.32 3.06 5.79
C ALA A 60 -13.49 2.23 6.38
N PRO A 61 -13.82 2.33 7.68
CA PRO A 61 -14.93 1.56 8.24
C PRO A 61 -16.27 1.88 7.58
N ALA A 62 -16.49 3.15 7.21
CA ALA A 62 -17.72 3.55 6.52
C ALA A 62 -17.77 3.00 5.10
N LEU A 63 -16.66 3.06 4.37
CA LEU A 63 -16.54 2.50 3.02
C LEU A 63 -16.76 0.98 3.03
N VAL A 64 -16.06 0.26 3.90
CA VAL A 64 -16.17 -1.22 4.00
C VAL A 64 -17.60 -1.64 4.34
N ARG A 65 -18.30 -0.93 5.23
CA ARG A 65 -19.72 -1.20 5.53
C ARG A 65 -20.63 -0.97 4.32
N ARG A 66 -20.34 0.03 3.47
CA ARG A 66 -21.19 0.38 2.32
C ARG A 66 -21.02 -0.57 1.14
N VAL A 67 -19.77 -0.90 0.79
CA VAL A 67 -19.44 -1.63 -0.46
C VAL A 67 -19.01 -3.07 -0.22
N GLY A 68 -18.71 -3.45 1.03
CA GLY A 68 -18.17 -4.75 1.42
C GLY A 68 -16.64 -4.82 1.31
N HIS A 69 -16.06 -5.82 1.97
CA HIS A 69 -14.60 -5.97 2.14
C HIS A 69 -13.85 -6.09 0.80
N ALA A 70 -14.29 -6.98 -0.09
CA ALA A 70 -13.61 -7.24 -1.36
C ALA A 70 -13.63 -6.03 -2.29
N ARG A 71 -14.77 -5.35 -2.42
CA ARG A 71 -14.88 -4.16 -3.28
C ARG A 71 -14.07 -3.00 -2.72
N ALA A 72 -14.10 -2.78 -1.40
CA ALA A 72 -13.26 -1.77 -0.76
C ALA A 72 -11.77 -2.03 -1.04
N TYR A 73 -11.32 -3.29 -0.92
CA TYR A 73 -9.94 -3.69 -1.22
C TYR A 73 -9.57 -3.42 -2.68
N ILE A 74 -10.40 -3.84 -3.65
CA ILE A 74 -10.14 -3.63 -5.09
C ILE A 74 -10.02 -2.12 -5.40
N VAL A 75 -10.91 -1.29 -4.86
CA VAL A 75 -10.85 0.16 -5.06
C VAL A 75 -9.54 0.75 -4.54
N THR A 76 -9.06 0.29 -3.39
CA THR A 76 -7.80 0.80 -2.82
C THR A 76 -6.58 0.34 -3.59
N VAL A 77 -6.57 -0.90 -4.10
CA VAL A 77 -5.52 -1.38 -5.00
C VAL A 77 -5.48 -0.55 -6.28
N ALA A 78 -6.63 -0.34 -6.92
CA ALA A 78 -6.72 0.49 -8.12
C ALA A 78 -6.24 1.93 -7.88
N LEU A 79 -6.61 2.53 -6.73
CA LEU A 79 -6.14 3.85 -6.34
C LEU A 79 -4.63 3.89 -6.14
N SER A 80 -4.05 2.86 -5.50
CA SER A 80 -2.61 2.75 -5.30
C SER A 80 -1.86 2.62 -6.63
N ILE A 81 -2.31 1.74 -7.54
CA ILE A 81 -1.73 1.57 -8.87
C ILE A 81 -1.74 2.89 -9.64
N THR A 82 -2.89 3.56 -9.65
CA THR A 82 -3.03 4.86 -10.33
C THR A 82 -2.07 5.89 -9.78
N ALA A 83 -2.00 6.02 -8.45
CA ALA A 83 -1.09 6.97 -7.81
C ALA A 83 0.38 6.65 -8.13
N VAL A 84 0.78 5.37 -8.07
CA VAL A 84 2.15 4.93 -8.40
C VAL A 84 2.53 5.29 -9.84
N LEU A 85 1.65 5.02 -10.81
CA LEU A 85 1.91 5.32 -12.22
C LEU A 85 1.93 6.82 -12.54
N LEU A 86 1.27 7.63 -11.75
CA LEU A 86 1.25 9.09 -11.94
C LEU A 86 2.51 9.78 -11.41
N HIS A 87 3.30 9.16 -10.50
CA HIS A 87 4.52 9.78 -9.95
C HIS A 87 5.52 10.17 -11.04
N PRO A 88 5.94 9.27 -11.96
CA PRO A 88 6.90 9.64 -13.00
C PRO A 88 6.31 10.55 -14.09
N ILE A 89 4.98 10.55 -14.28
CA ILE A 89 4.31 11.38 -15.29
C ILE A 89 4.27 12.85 -14.82
N PHE A 90 4.08 13.07 -13.51
CA PHE A 90 3.99 14.41 -12.93
C PHE A 90 5.07 14.61 -11.85
N PRO A 91 6.36 14.77 -12.22
CA PRO A 91 7.46 14.86 -11.28
C PRO A 91 7.53 16.25 -10.61
N THR A 92 6.45 16.65 -9.95
CA THR A 92 6.34 17.94 -9.25
C THR A 92 6.00 17.72 -7.77
N PHE A 93 6.52 18.59 -6.91
CA PHE A 93 6.33 18.49 -5.47
C PHE A 93 4.85 18.35 -5.04
N TRP A 94 3.98 19.22 -5.56
CA TRP A 94 2.56 19.20 -5.17
C TRP A 94 1.80 17.97 -5.67
N ALA A 95 2.13 17.51 -6.89
CA ALA A 95 1.54 16.28 -7.42
C ALA A 95 1.96 15.07 -6.58
N TRP A 96 3.22 14.98 -6.20
CA TRP A 96 3.72 13.90 -5.35
C TRP A 96 3.09 13.92 -3.94
N CYS A 97 2.92 15.08 -3.34
CA CYS A 97 2.18 15.20 -2.09
C CYS A 97 0.76 14.62 -2.21
N LEU A 98 0.05 14.98 -3.30
CA LEU A 98 -1.31 14.49 -3.55
C LEU A 98 -1.34 12.97 -3.73
N PHE A 99 -0.44 12.41 -4.55
CA PHE A 99 -0.36 10.97 -4.79
C PHE A 99 0.00 10.20 -3.51
N ARG A 100 0.86 10.76 -2.67
CA ARG A 100 1.21 10.17 -1.37
C ARG A 100 0.03 10.18 -0.39
N VAL A 101 -0.81 11.21 -0.40
CA VAL A 101 -2.08 11.20 0.35
C VAL A 101 -2.97 10.05 -0.12
N PHE A 102 -3.13 9.85 -1.43
CA PHE A 102 -3.94 8.77 -1.98
C PHE A 102 -3.39 7.38 -1.63
N THR A 103 -2.07 7.17 -1.72
CA THR A 103 -1.47 5.89 -1.32
C THR A 103 -1.63 5.63 0.17
N GLY A 104 -1.47 6.63 1.02
CA GLY A 104 -1.70 6.50 2.47
C GLY A 104 -3.15 6.12 2.80
N LEU A 105 -4.11 6.81 2.20
CA LEU A 105 -5.54 6.51 2.33
C LEU A 105 -5.88 5.09 1.85
N ALA A 106 -5.31 4.69 0.71
CA ALA A 106 -5.50 3.36 0.15
C ALA A 106 -4.98 2.27 1.08
N ILE A 107 -3.77 2.41 1.63
CA ILE A 107 -3.17 1.44 2.56
C ILE A 107 -4.02 1.29 3.83
N ALA A 108 -4.42 2.38 4.49
CA ALA A 108 -5.25 2.34 5.68
C ALA A 108 -6.59 1.63 5.42
N THR A 109 -7.19 1.91 4.27
CA THR A 109 -8.47 1.29 3.87
C THR A 109 -8.28 -0.20 3.56
N SER A 110 -7.19 -0.59 2.91
CA SER A 110 -6.86 -1.99 2.64
C SER A 110 -6.67 -2.78 3.92
N PHE A 111 -5.92 -2.28 4.88
CA PHE A 111 -5.74 -2.92 6.18
C PHE A 111 -7.09 -3.10 6.89
N THR A 112 -7.91 -2.04 6.92
CA THR A 112 -9.25 -2.12 7.53
C THR A 112 -10.12 -3.16 6.83
N ALA A 113 -10.10 -3.23 5.50
CA ALA A 113 -10.88 -4.22 4.73
C ALA A 113 -10.43 -5.64 5.02
N VAL A 114 -9.13 -5.90 5.02
CA VAL A 114 -8.54 -7.22 5.28
C VAL A 114 -8.78 -7.66 6.72
N GLU A 115 -8.47 -6.82 7.69
CA GLU A 115 -8.60 -7.16 9.11
C GLU A 115 -10.05 -7.38 9.52
N SER A 116 -10.98 -6.57 9.02
CA SER A 116 -12.41 -6.77 9.28
C SER A 116 -12.95 -8.03 8.61
N TRP A 117 -12.47 -8.37 7.39
CA TRP A 117 -12.82 -9.62 6.73
C TRP A 117 -12.29 -10.84 7.48
N LEU A 118 -11.04 -10.82 7.92
CA LEU A 118 -10.46 -11.87 8.77
C LEU A 118 -11.26 -12.04 10.06
N ASN A 119 -11.59 -10.94 10.72
CA ASN A 119 -12.38 -10.93 11.94
C ASN A 119 -13.77 -11.58 11.75
N ALA A 120 -14.39 -11.37 10.60
CA ALA A 120 -15.70 -11.95 10.28
C ALA A 120 -15.66 -13.45 9.96
N LYS A 121 -14.52 -13.97 9.52
CA LYS A 121 -14.34 -15.39 9.10
C LYS A 121 -13.72 -16.29 10.15
N LEU A 122 -13.00 -15.73 11.11
CA LEU A 122 -12.23 -16.48 12.09
C LEU A 122 -12.99 -16.67 13.40
N THR A 123 -12.81 -17.82 14.03
CA THR A 123 -13.31 -18.12 15.37
C THR A 123 -12.35 -17.57 16.43
N ARG A 124 -12.83 -17.43 17.68
CA ARG A 124 -11.98 -16.99 18.81
C ARG A 124 -10.74 -17.85 18.99
N GLN A 125 -10.84 -19.15 18.71
CA GLN A 125 -9.77 -20.13 18.92
C GLN A 125 -8.63 -20.01 17.91
N ASN A 126 -8.92 -19.64 16.65
CA ASN A 126 -7.92 -19.59 15.58
C ASN A 126 -7.50 -18.16 15.19
N ARG A 127 -8.20 -17.14 15.71
CA ARG A 127 -7.97 -15.72 15.37
C ARG A 127 -6.52 -15.32 15.57
N GLY A 128 -5.93 -15.61 16.75
CA GLY A 128 -4.55 -15.22 17.07
C GLY A 128 -3.55 -15.79 16.06
N ARG A 129 -3.69 -17.09 15.71
CA ARG A 129 -2.80 -17.75 14.74
C ARG A 129 -2.87 -17.11 13.35
N PHE A 130 -4.08 -16.84 12.85
CA PHE A 130 -4.23 -16.24 11.52
C PHE A 130 -3.77 -14.77 11.47
N PHE A 131 -4.00 -13.99 12.53
CA PHE A 131 -3.48 -12.64 12.62
C PHE A 131 -1.95 -12.61 12.72
N SER A 132 -1.32 -13.58 13.40
CA SER A 132 0.14 -13.71 13.40
C SER A 132 0.69 -14.01 12.00
N ILE A 133 0.05 -14.91 11.25
CA ILE A 133 0.44 -15.22 9.87
C ILE A 133 0.24 -14.00 8.97
N TYR A 134 -0.88 -13.28 9.11
CA TYR A 134 -1.14 -12.04 8.39
C TYR A 134 -0.04 -10.99 8.63
N ARG A 135 0.34 -10.76 9.89
CA ARG A 135 1.44 -9.84 10.22
C ARG A 135 2.78 -10.32 9.70
N LEU A 136 3.04 -11.62 9.70
CA LEU A 136 4.25 -12.19 9.11
C LEU A 136 4.30 -11.93 7.59
N MET A 137 3.21 -12.14 6.86
CA MET A 137 3.13 -11.84 5.42
C MET A 137 3.33 -10.36 5.12
N ASP A 138 2.72 -9.48 5.92
CA ASP A 138 2.89 -8.03 5.84
C ASP A 138 4.37 -7.63 6.02
N MET A 139 5.01 -8.14 7.08
CA MET A 139 6.43 -7.89 7.35
C MET A 139 7.36 -8.45 6.27
N MET A 140 7.07 -9.66 5.76
CA MET A 140 7.84 -10.25 4.66
C MET A 140 7.71 -9.40 3.40
N GLY A 141 6.49 -8.92 3.09
CA GLY A 141 6.28 -7.99 1.99
C GLY A 141 7.11 -6.72 2.13
N ALA A 142 7.15 -6.13 3.33
CA ALA A 142 7.97 -4.95 3.62
C ALA A 142 9.47 -5.21 3.46
N LEU A 143 9.98 -6.36 3.92
CA LEU A 143 11.39 -6.74 3.77
C LEU A 143 11.76 -6.91 2.29
N ILE A 144 10.92 -7.59 1.52
CA ILE A 144 11.13 -7.75 0.08
C ILE A 144 11.08 -6.39 -0.62
N ALA A 145 10.13 -5.52 -0.24
CA ALA A 145 10.03 -4.16 -0.75
C ALA A 145 11.33 -3.36 -0.56
N GLN A 146 11.93 -3.42 0.62
CA GLN A 146 13.23 -2.78 0.89
C GLN A 146 14.35 -3.35 0.01
N SER A 147 14.34 -4.67 -0.23
CA SER A 147 15.32 -5.32 -1.10
C SER A 147 15.15 -4.94 -2.58
N LEU A 148 13.92 -4.67 -3.02
CA LEU A 148 13.65 -4.22 -4.41
C LEU A 148 14.29 -2.87 -4.72
N ILE A 149 14.49 -1.99 -3.73
CA ILE A 149 15.11 -0.67 -3.93
C ILE A 149 16.51 -0.78 -4.55
N VAL A 150 17.24 -1.87 -4.27
CA VAL A 150 18.58 -2.09 -4.83
C VAL A 150 18.57 -2.23 -6.35
N ILE A 151 17.47 -2.72 -6.92
CA ILE A 151 17.30 -2.95 -8.37
C ILE A 151 16.44 -1.90 -9.06
N LEU A 152 15.72 -1.08 -8.29
CA LEU A 152 14.90 -0.01 -8.82
C LEU A 152 15.76 1.24 -9.03
N ILE A 153 15.68 1.81 -10.23
CA ILE A 153 16.41 3.03 -10.58
C ILE A 153 15.49 4.23 -10.32
N PRO A 154 15.96 5.25 -9.58
CA PRO A 154 15.17 6.47 -9.33
C PRO A 154 14.76 7.16 -10.64
N ILE A 155 13.60 7.84 -10.61
CA ILE A 155 13.00 8.61 -11.73
C ILE A 155 12.62 7.75 -12.95
N GLU A 156 13.12 6.53 -13.10
CA GLU A 156 12.76 5.71 -14.26
C GLU A 156 11.32 5.22 -14.22
N ASN A 157 10.59 5.45 -15.31
CA ASN A 157 9.22 4.96 -15.48
C ASN A 157 9.10 3.46 -15.24
N LEU A 158 10.13 2.69 -15.63
CA LEU A 158 10.17 1.24 -15.46
C LEU A 158 10.06 0.82 -13.99
N SER A 159 10.74 1.52 -13.09
CA SER A 159 10.70 1.23 -11.65
C SER A 159 9.30 1.39 -11.07
N TYR A 160 8.60 2.47 -11.41
CA TYR A 160 7.21 2.69 -11.00
C TYR A 160 6.25 1.69 -11.67
N MET A 161 6.49 1.31 -12.92
CA MET A 161 5.71 0.27 -13.60
C MET A 161 5.88 -1.10 -12.93
N ILE A 162 7.09 -1.46 -12.51
CA ILE A 162 7.33 -2.70 -11.74
C ILE A 162 6.51 -2.72 -10.46
N LEU A 163 6.51 -1.62 -9.69
CA LEU A 163 5.70 -1.53 -8.47
C LEU A 163 4.21 -1.63 -8.77
N ALA A 164 3.73 -1.00 -9.84
CA ALA A 164 2.34 -1.07 -10.26
C ALA A 164 1.94 -2.51 -10.67
N ILE A 165 2.82 -3.24 -11.37
CA ILE A 165 2.59 -4.65 -11.75
C ILE A 165 2.52 -5.55 -10.52
N ILE A 166 3.37 -5.32 -9.51
CA ILE A 166 3.33 -6.09 -8.26
C ILE A 166 1.99 -5.87 -7.51
N LEU A 167 1.40 -4.69 -7.66
CA LEU A 167 0.11 -4.35 -7.05
C LEU A 167 -1.10 -4.95 -7.79
N CYS A 168 -0.96 -5.34 -9.07
CA CYS A 168 -2.03 -5.98 -9.87
C CYS A 168 -2.27 -7.44 -9.48
#